data_f6504968f30466e04f48e44e55ce364f
#
_entry.id   f6504968f30466e04f48e44e55ce364f
#
_cell.length_a   1.000
_cell.length_b   1.000
_cell.length_c   1.000
_cell.angle_alpha   90.00
_cell.angle_beta   90.00
_cell.angle_gamma   90.00
#
_symmetry.space_group_name_H-M   'P 1'
#
loop_
_entity.id
_entity.type
_entity.pdbx_description
1 polymer ?
#
loop_
_entity_poly.entity_id
_entity_poly.type
_entity_poly.pdbx_seq_one_letter_code
_entity_poly.pdbx_strand_id
1 'polypeptide(L)'
;KLTQARLEKGLSQAQLAEMVGTQRSNICRIENGGQNLSLDLLIKITDALGKDISVLLKEKSVEMSNVYHLKLYDDILVTFTLEEKGLEGLVVEVLSYDESKKHLLPINMELTPKGIIKWLSNRVIPKNRAFVDEILKTFWLSVNDTKGIIDICLGLSLNDSYWVTPVEFDGKFADYNLFENPFSEALSLVAYTGVGSAEKAFSTSPEFTTNGMLRKAWRHIEDDGIYLYKGGTEGAANTGNEPYSEFYACQVAMAMGLNCVEYDLENWKGILASKCRLFTDINTAFVPISRLIKDRTLKNALDYYAGLGKEFYDD
;
A
#
# COMPACT_ATOMS: atom_id res chain seq x y z
N LYS A 1 -21.89 -17.24 1.52
CA LYS A 1 -23.26 -16.70 1.37
C LYS A 1 -24.11 -17.57 0.47
N LEU A 2 -23.65 -17.94 -0.73
CA LEU A 2 -24.37 -18.79 -1.68
C LEU A 2 -24.66 -20.17 -1.08
N THR A 3 -23.67 -20.79 -0.46
CA THR A 3 -23.80 -22.06 0.27
C THR A 3 -24.88 -21.96 1.35
N GLN A 4 -24.88 -20.88 2.13
CA GLN A 4 -25.84 -20.65 3.19
C GLN A 4 -27.28 -20.51 2.64
N ALA A 5 -27.46 -19.69 1.58
CA ALA A 5 -28.77 -19.50 0.94
C ALA A 5 -29.31 -20.79 0.34
N ARG A 6 -28.45 -21.66 -0.23
CA ARG A 6 -28.84 -23.00 -0.73
C ARG A 6 -29.28 -23.93 0.40
N LEU A 7 -28.51 -23.94 1.50
CA LEU A 7 -28.85 -24.78 2.67
C LEU A 7 -30.15 -24.33 3.34
N GLU A 8 -30.39 -23.02 3.46
CA GLU A 8 -31.65 -22.45 3.96
C GLU A 8 -32.85 -22.89 3.13
N LYS A 9 -32.66 -23.10 1.82
CA LYS A 9 -33.70 -23.61 0.91
C LYS A 9 -33.78 -25.14 0.87
N GLY A 10 -32.96 -25.86 1.64
CA GLY A 10 -32.90 -27.29 1.71
C GLY A 10 -32.41 -28.00 0.45
N LEU A 11 -31.67 -27.27 -0.41
CA LEU A 11 -31.20 -27.80 -1.69
C LEU A 11 -29.78 -28.40 -1.56
N SER A 12 -29.57 -29.56 -2.21
CA SER A 12 -28.23 -30.07 -2.46
C SER A 12 -27.55 -29.31 -3.59
N GLN A 13 -26.21 -29.38 -3.70
CA GLN A 13 -25.47 -28.80 -4.82
C GLN A 13 -25.92 -29.38 -6.19
N ALA A 14 -26.31 -30.63 -6.23
CA ALA A 14 -26.81 -31.27 -7.45
C ALA A 14 -28.18 -30.72 -7.88
N GLN A 15 -29.09 -30.53 -6.94
CA GLN A 15 -30.41 -29.94 -7.21
C GLN A 15 -30.31 -28.47 -7.66
N LEU A 16 -29.46 -27.68 -7.00
CA LEU A 16 -29.22 -26.31 -7.45
C LEU A 16 -28.61 -26.28 -8.86
N ALA A 17 -27.66 -27.18 -9.15
CA ALA A 17 -27.02 -27.27 -10.47
C ALA A 17 -28.03 -27.60 -11.57
N GLU A 18 -28.95 -28.54 -11.32
CA GLU A 18 -30.03 -28.90 -12.22
C GLU A 18 -30.99 -27.74 -12.48
N MET A 19 -31.41 -27.02 -11.42
CA MET A 19 -32.31 -25.87 -11.53
C MET A 19 -31.73 -24.73 -12.37
N VAL A 20 -30.41 -24.52 -12.34
CA VAL A 20 -29.74 -23.39 -13.07
C VAL A 20 -29.10 -23.86 -14.37
N GLY A 21 -29.25 -25.13 -14.76
CA GLY A 21 -28.72 -25.67 -16.03
C GLY A 21 -27.19 -25.78 -16.06
N THR A 22 -26.56 -26.15 -14.93
CA THR A 22 -25.11 -26.32 -14.85
C THR A 22 -24.72 -27.67 -14.21
N GLN A 23 -23.43 -27.95 -14.12
CA GLN A 23 -22.93 -29.15 -13.48
C GLN A 23 -22.74 -28.95 -11.96
N ARG A 24 -22.94 -30.00 -11.16
CA ARG A 24 -22.66 -29.97 -9.71
C ARG A 24 -21.26 -29.50 -9.37
N SER A 25 -20.25 -29.90 -10.17
CA SER A 25 -18.87 -29.48 -10.00
C SER A 25 -18.68 -27.96 -10.14
N ASN A 26 -19.47 -27.30 -10.99
CA ASN A 26 -19.46 -25.85 -11.11
C ASN A 26 -20.02 -25.19 -9.86
N ILE A 27 -21.15 -25.65 -9.33
CA ILE A 27 -21.71 -25.12 -8.08
C ILE A 27 -20.72 -25.31 -6.93
N CYS A 28 -20.09 -26.48 -6.82
CA CYS A 28 -19.04 -26.70 -5.81
C CYS A 28 -17.87 -25.72 -5.92
N ARG A 29 -17.34 -25.47 -7.11
CA ARG A 29 -16.25 -24.51 -7.31
C ARG A 29 -16.68 -23.07 -7.00
N ILE A 30 -17.90 -22.68 -7.40
CA ILE A 30 -18.45 -21.35 -7.11
C ILE A 30 -18.60 -21.16 -5.60
N GLU A 31 -19.14 -22.16 -4.88
CA GLU A 31 -19.29 -22.11 -3.43
C GLU A 31 -17.95 -22.00 -2.67
N ASN A 32 -16.90 -22.58 -3.23
CA ASN A 32 -15.53 -22.56 -2.67
C ASN A 32 -14.68 -21.37 -3.19
N GLY A 33 -15.28 -20.47 -3.98
CA GLY A 33 -14.55 -19.30 -4.53
C GLY A 33 -13.54 -19.65 -5.63
N GLY A 34 -13.52 -20.88 -6.13
CA GLY A 34 -12.55 -21.38 -7.11
C GLY A 34 -12.94 -21.14 -8.58
N GLN A 35 -14.01 -20.39 -8.86
CA GLN A 35 -14.47 -20.14 -10.24
C GLN A 35 -15.14 -18.76 -10.35
N ASN A 36 -14.81 -18.04 -11.44
CA ASN A 36 -15.52 -16.81 -11.79
C ASN A 36 -16.96 -17.13 -12.19
N LEU A 37 -17.88 -16.36 -11.63
CA LEU A 37 -19.31 -16.50 -11.87
C LEU A 37 -19.72 -15.48 -12.94
N SER A 38 -20.31 -15.96 -14.06
CA SER A 38 -20.91 -15.04 -15.03
C SER A 38 -22.17 -14.40 -14.43
N LEU A 39 -22.49 -13.17 -14.86
CA LEU A 39 -23.67 -12.46 -14.40
C LEU A 39 -24.95 -13.26 -14.68
N ASP A 40 -25.05 -13.90 -15.84
CA ASP A 40 -26.20 -14.72 -16.20
C ASP A 40 -26.39 -15.95 -15.28
N LEU A 41 -25.29 -16.60 -14.91
CA LEU A 41 -25.35 -17.73 -13.99
C LEU A 41 -25.67 -17.25 -12.56
N LEU A 42 -25.17 -16.09 -12.17
CA LEU A 42 -25.50 -15.48 -10.88
C LEU A 42 -27.00 -15.17 -10.79
N ILE A 43 -27.58 -14.55 -11.84
CA ILE A 43 -29.04 -14.26 -11.91
C ILE A 43 -29.83 -15.57 -11.79
N LYS A 44 -29.49 -16.61 -12.56
CA LYS A 44 -30.19 -17.92 -12.47
C LYS A 44 -30.10 -18.54 -11.08
N ILE A 45 -28.95 -18.43 -10.42
CA ILE A 45 -28.76 -18.93 -9.07
C ILE A 45 -29.61 -18.12 -8.07
N THR A 46 -29.66 -16.81 -8.17
CA THR A 46 -30.47 -15.97 -7.29
C THR A 46 -31.96 -16.26 -7.45
N ASP A 47 -32.44 -16.39 -8.68
CA ASP A 47 -33.82 -16.75 -9.01
C ASP A 47 -34.16 -18.15 -8.45
N ALA A 48 -33.30 -19.14 -8.70
CA ALA A 48 -33.48 -20.50 -8.17
C ALA A 48 -33.51 -20.53 -6.64
N LEU A 49 -32.77 -19.65 -5.97
CA LEU A 49 -32.75 -19.52 -4.51
C LEU A 49 -33.87 -18.64 -3.96
N GLY A 50 -34.61 -17.91 -4.81
CA GLY A 50 -35.62 -16.92 -4.41
C GLY A 50 -35.03 -15.78 -3.59
N LYS A 51 -33.80 -15.39 -3.89
CA LYS A 51 -33.09 -14.30 -3.23
C LYS A 51 -32.89 -13.18 -4.26
N ASP A 52 -32.99 -11.95 -3.82
CA ASP A 52 -32.58 -10.82 -4.64
C ASP A 52 -31.06 -10.84 -4.84
N ILE A 53 -30.61 -10.53 -6.04
CA ILE A 53 -29.20 -10.46 -6.38
C ILE A 53 -28.46 -9.48 -5.44
N SER A 54 -29.15 -8.40 -5.04
CA SER A 54 -28.64 -7.44 -4.05
C SER A 54 -28.37 -8.03 -2.67
N VAL A 55 -29.10 -9.09 -2.28
CA VAL A 55 -28.90 -9.81 -1.00
C VAL A 55 -27.69 -10.73 -1.07
N LEU A 56 -27.39 -11.30 -2.25
CA LEU A 56 -26.20 -12.13 -2.45
C LEU A 56 -24.95 -11.29 -2.72
N LEU A 57 -25.11 -10.16 -3.41
CA LEU A 57 -24.07 -9.17 -3.66
C LEU A 57 -23.96 -8.15 -2.52
N LYS A 58 -24.98 -7.95 -1.70
CA LYS A 58 -24.71 -7.35 -0.39
C LYS A 58 -23.72 -8.28 0.26
N GLU A 59 -22.44 -7.96 0.04
CA GLU A 59 -21.52 -8.08 1.13
C GLU A 59 -22.35 -7.71 2.36
N LYS A 60 -22.18 -8.40 3.52
CA LYS A 60 -22.18 -7.61 4.73
C LYS A 60 -21.43 -6.35 4.32
N SER A 61 -22.13 -5.26 4.06
CA SER A 61 -21.63 -4.03 4.54
C SER A 61 -21.53 -4.30 6.03
N VAL A 62 -20.42 -4.84 6.48
CA VAL A 62 -19.77 -4.24 7.61
C VAL A 62 -19.91 -2.80 7.17
N GLU A 63 -20.80 -2.02 7.80
CA GLU A 63 -20.59 -0.59 7.86
C GLU A 63 -19.15 -0.56 8.29
N MET A 64 -18.24 -0.39 7.31
CA MET A 64 -16.83 -0.33 7.61
C MET A 64 -16.80 0.85 8.53
N SER A 65 -16.62 0.55 9.80
CA SER A 65 -16.64 1.57 10.83
C SER A 65 -15.69 2.63 10.29
N ASN A 66 -16.17 3.83 10.11
CA ASN A 66 -15.31 4.92 9.66
C ASN A 66 -14.31 5.29 10.76
N VAL A 67 -14.13 4.41 11.74
CA VAL A 67 -13.24 4.56 12.88
C VAL A 67 -11.99 3.71 12.67
N TYR A 68 -10.84 4.35 12.80
CA TYR A 68 -9.54 3.75 12.56
C TYR A 68 -8.61 3.96 13.74
N HIS A 69 -7.64 3.07 13.84
CA HIS A 69 -6.49 3.20 14.72
C HIS A 69 -5.23 3.53 13.90
N LEU A 70 -4.51 4.58 14.28
CA LEU A 70 -3.09 4.71 13.97
C LEU A 70 -2.32 3.88 14.99
N LYS A 71 -1.51 2.97 14.52
CA LYS A 71 -0.70 2.07 15.35
C LYS A 71 0.79 2.20 15.02
N LEU A 72 1.63 1.95 16.02
CA LEU A 72 3.03 1.59 15.86
C LEU A 72 3.17 0.15 16.34
N TYR A 73 3.56 -0.78 15.45
CA TYR A 73 3.39 -2.21 15.68
C TYR A 73 1.93 -2.53 16.08
N ASP A 74 1.70 -3.17 17.22
CA ASP A 74 0.37 -3.45 17.74
C ASP A 74 -0.14 -2.39 18.74
N ASP A 75 0.67 -1.38 19.06
CA ASP A 75 0.31 -0.31 19.97
C ASP A 75 -0.59 0.73 19.32
N ILE A 76 -1.80 0.90 19.84
CA ILE A 76 -2.72 1.96 19.39
C ILE A 76 -2.22 3.31 19.94
N LEU A 77 -1.99 4.26 19.03
CA LEU A 77 -1.54 5.61 19.37
C LEU A 77 -2.68 6.63 19.29
N VAL A 78 -3.50 6.54 18.24
CA VAL A 78 -4.61 7.47 17.98
C VAL A 78 -5.81 6.70 17.41
N THR A 79 -7.00 7.03 17.88
CA THR A 79 -8.27 6.58 17.29
C THR A 79 -8.95 7.79 16.65
N PHE A 80 -9.37 7.64 15.38
CA PHE A 80 -9.95 8.72 14.60
C PHE A 80 -10.98 8.20 13.59
N THR A 81 -11.90 9.09 13.17
CA THR A 81 -12.76 8.79 12.03
C THR A 81 -12.08 9.17 10.73
N LEU A 82 -12.37 8.44 9.66
CA LEU A 82 -11.86 8.69 8.31
C LEU A 82 -12.98 8.50 7.29
N GLU A 83 -13.39 9.58 6.66
CA GLU A 83 -14.44 9.59 5.63
C GLU A 83 -13.95 10.32 4.37
N GLU A 84 -14.37 9.85 3.20
CA GLU A 84 -14.21 10.57 1.93
C GLU A 84 -15.55 11.22 1.57
N LYS A 85 -15.64 12.54 1.61
CA LYS A 85 -16.88 13.29 1.36
C LYS A 85 -16.84 14.06 0.04
N GLY A 86 -16.93 13.36 -1.06
CA GLY A 86 -17.11 13.95 -2.39
C GLY A 86 -16.24 15.20 -2.63
N LEU A 87 -16.86 16.38 -2.74
CA LEU A 87 -16.15 17.64 -2.99
C LEU A 87 -15.36 18.17 -1.78
N GLU A 88 -15.69 17.76 -0.57
CA GLU A 88 -14.98 18.17 0.65
C GLU A 88 -13.66 17.41 0.82
N GLY A 89 -13.51 16.26 0.13
CA GLY A 89 -12.36 15.39 0.23
C GLY A 89 -12.33 14.61 1.54
N LEU A 90 -11.13 14.37 2.05
CA LEU A 90 -10.89 13.57 3.24
C LEU A 90 -11.29 14.34 4.51
N VAL A 91 -12.18 13.76 5.30
CA VAL A 91 -12.65 14.30 6.58
C VAL A 91 -12.20 13.38 7.71
N VAL A 92 -11.62 13.97 8.75
CA VAL A 92 -11.07 13.26 9.91
C VAL A 92 -11.55 13.95 11.18
N GLU A 93 -11.92 13.15 12.18
CA GLU A 93 -12.15 13.59 13.55
C GLU A 93 -11.29 12.75 14.49
N VAL A 94 -10.57 13.38 15.41
CA VAL A 94 -9.77 12.69 16.43
C VAL A 94 -10.70 12.32 17.59
N LEU A 95 -10.87 11.03 17.85
CA LEU A 95 -11.75 10.54 18.91
C LEU A 95 -11.01 10.38 20.23
N SER A 96 -9.83 9.77 20.19
CA SER A 96 -9.00 9.57 21.38
C SER A 96 -7.54 9.32 21.00
N TYR A 97 -6.65 9.52 21.96
CA TYR A 97 -5.24 9.15 21.89
C TYR A 97 -4.69 8.84 23.27
N ASP A 98 -3.60 8.08 23.31
CA ASP A 98 -2.91 7.76 24.56
C ASP A 98 -1.82 8.82 24.82
N GLU A 99 -2.03 9.69 25.81
CA GLU A 99 -1.06 10.76 26.16
C GLU A 99 0.29 10.18 26.58
N SER A 100 0.32 8.99 27.18
CA SER A 100 1.57 8.32 27.59
C SER A 100 2.41 7.88 26.39
N LYS A 101 1.78 7.62 25.23
CA LYS A 101 2.39 7.19 23.97
C LYS A 101 2.62 8.32 22.98
N LYS A 102 2.38 9.56 23.35
CA LYS A 102 2.52 10.73 22.47
C LYS A 102 3.93 10.87 21.86
N HIS A 103 4.95 10.44 22.60
CA HIS A 103 6.33 10.43 22.14
C HIS A 103 6.60 9.39 21.02
N LEU A 104 5.70 8.41 20.86
CA LEU A 104 5.76 7.39 19.81
C LEU A 104 5.07 7.82 18.51
N LEU A 105 4.45 8.99 18.47
CA LEU A 105 3.81 9.49 17.25
C LEU A 105 4.83 9.72 16.13
N PRO A 106 4.40 9.63 14.86
CA PRO A 106 5.25 9.99 13.74
C PRO A 106 5.83 11.40 13.93
N ILE A 107 7.10 11.57 13.59
CA ILE A 107 7.82 12.84 13.74
C ILE A 107 7.04 13.98 13.08
N ASN A 108 6.85 15.08 13.83
CA ASN A 108 6.12 16.28 13.42
C ASN A 108 4.66 16.05 13.03
N MET A 109 4.05 14.95 13.48
CA MET A 109 2.62 14.74 13.35
C MET A 109 1.88 15.54 14.43
N GLU A 110 1.00 16.43 14.01
CA GLU A 110 0.11 17.14 14.89
C GLU A 110 -1.14 16.28 15.20
N LEU A 111 -1.54 16.20 16.47
CA LEU A 111 -2.79 15.52 16.88
C LEU A 111 -4.02 16.41 16.58
N THR A 112 -4.17 16.75 15.33
CA THR A 112 -5.30 17.53 14.78
C THR A 112 -5.86 16.84 13.54
N PRO A 113 -7.12 17.07 13.17
CA PRO A 113 -7.66 16.55 11.91
C PRO A 113 -6.76 16.86 10.71
N LYS A 114 -6.24 18.08 10.61
CA LYS A 114 -5.31 18.48 9.54
C LYS A 114 -3.99 17.73 9.59
N GLY A 115 -3.45 17.49 10.77
CA GLY A 115 -2.21 16.75 10.96
C GLY A 115 -2.34 15.30 10.52
N ILE A 116 -3.44 14.64 10.89
CA ILE A 116 -3.74 13.27 10.47
C ILE A 116 -3.97 13.20 8.96
N ILE A 117 -4.79 14.09 8.38
CA ILE A 117 -5.00 14.17 6.93
C ILE A 117 -3.67 14.34 6.18
N LYS A 118 -2.81 15.25 6.64
CA LYS A 118 -1.48 15.48 6.06
C LYS A 118 -0.61 14.23 6.14
N TRP A 119 -0.64 13.51 7.26
CA TRP A 119 0.13 12.28 7.44
C TRP A 119 -0.39 11.18 6.51
N LEU A 120 -1.72 10.93 6.47
CA LEU A 120 -2.38 9.96 5.59
C LEU A 120 -2.10 10.27 4.10
N SER A 121 -2.19 11.53 3.69
CA SER A 121 -1.89 11.95 2.31
C SER A 121 -0.43 11.70 1.90
N ASN A 122 0.50 11.63 2.86
CA ASN A 122 1.88 11.22 2.62
C ASN A 122 2.10 9.69 2.68
N ARG A 123 1.04 8.92 2.99
CA ARG A 123 1.04 7.45 3.07
C ARG A 123 0.35 6.80 1.88
N VAL A 124 0.03 7.55 0.87
CA VAL A 124 -0.54 7.05 -0.38
C VAL A 124 0.35 7.40 -1.56
N ILE A 125 0.22 6.65 -2.62
CA ILE A 125 0.98 6.82 -3.85
C ILE A 125 0.81 8.24 -4.42
N PRO A 126 1.89 8.94 -4.81
CA PRO A 126 1.78 10.27 -5.39
C PRO A 126 1.01 10.26 -6.71
N LYS A 127 0.13 11.24 -6.91
CA LYS A 127 -0.72 11.38 -8.11
C LYS A 127 0.05 11.48 -9.43
N ASN A 128 1.29 11.96 -9.38
CA ASN A 128 2.18 12.14 -10.52
C ASN A 128 3.22 11.01 -10.65
N ARG A 129 3.08 9.91 -9.93
CA ARG A 129 3.95 8.75 -10.11
C ARG A 129 3.67 8.07 -11.45
N ALA A 130 4.70 7.61 -12.13
CA ALA A 130 4.55 6.78 -13.32
C ALA A 130 3.67 5.55 -13.01
N PHE A 131 2.74 5.27 -13.91
CA PHE A 131 1.81 4.14 -13.86
C PHE A 131 0.87 4.11 -12.63
N VAL A 132 0.62 5.27 -12.00
CA VAL A 132 -0.27 5.35 -10.83
C VAL A 132 -1.67 4.86 -11.15
N ASP A 133 -2.21 5.22 -12.31
CA ASP A 133 -3.55 4.80 -12.72
C ASP A 133 -3.61 3.30 -12.99
N GLU A 134 -2.58 2.71 -13.58
CA GLU A 134 -2.46 1.27 -13.82
C GLU A 134 -2.37 0.49 -12.50
N ILE A 135 -1.62 1.00 -11.51
CA ILE A 135 -1.53 0.41 -10.19
C ILE A 135 -2.90 0.43 -9.50
N LEU A 136 -3.57 1.58 -9.46
CA LEU A 136 -4.82 1.76 -8.73
C LEU A 136 -6.03 1.12 -9.43
N LYS A 137 -6.06 1.13 -10.77
CA LYS A 137 -7.13 0.53 -11.59
C LYS A 137 -7.37 -0.94 -11.26
N THR A 138 -6.32 -1.67 -10.89
CA THR A 138 -6.40 -3.06 -10.45
C THR A 138 -7.37 -3.26 -9.29
N PHE A 139 -7.50 -2.25 -8.43
CA PHE A 139 -8.31 -2.25 -7.22
C PHE A 139 -9.57 -1.39 -7.36
N TRP A 140 -9.91 -0.93 -8.58
CA TRP A 140 -11.04 -0.04 -8.85
C TRP A 140 -10.94 1.30 -8.11
N LEU A 141 -9.71 1.73 -7.78
CA LEU A 141 -9.41 2.99 -7.10
C LEU A 141 -8.96 4.07 -8.09
N SER A 142 -9.11 5.31 -7.66
CA SER A 142 -8.55 6.49 -8.33
C SER A 142 -7.48 7.16 -7.45
N VAL A 143 -6.68 8.01 -8.07
CA VAL A 143 -5.64 8.81 -7.37
C VAL A 143 -6.21 9.78 -6.32
N ASN A 144 -7.52 10.00 -6.32
CA ASN A 144 -8.20 10.87 -5.37
C ASN A 144 -8.82 10.11 -4.20
N ASP A 145 -8.90 8.79 -4.27
CA ASP A 145 -9.49 7.94 -3.24
C ASP A 145 -8.46 7.56 -2.17
N THR A 146 -8.09 8.52 -1.35
CA THR A 146 -7.11 8.31 -0.28
C THR A 146 -7.61 7.28 0.74
N LYS A 147 -8.90 7.33 1.12
CA LYS A 147 -9.46 6.36 2.05
C LYS A 147 -9.42 4.94 1.48
N GLY A 148 -9.88 4.74 0.25
CA GLY A 148 -9.86 3.43 -0.40
C GLY A 148 -8.44 2.86 -0.56
N ILE A 149 -7.44 3.72 -0.84
CA ILE A 149 -6.03 3.28 -0.86
C ILE A 149 -5.58 2.82 0.52
N ILE A 150 -5.88 3.58 1.59
CA ILE A 150 -5.55 3.22 2.97
C ILE A 150 -6.25 1.92 3.38
N ASP A 151 -7.51 1.72 3.02
CA ASP A 151 -8.27 0.51 3.32
C ASP A 151 -7.62 -0.76 2.74
N ILE A 152 -6.97 -0.65 1.57
CA ILE A 152 -6.27 -1.76 0.93
C ILE A 152 -4.87 -1.96 1.52
N CYS A 153 -4.08 -0.90 1.62
CA CYS A 153 -2.66 -1.01 1.99
C CYS A 153 -2.42 -0.88 3.50
N LEU A 154 -3.46 -0.60 4.30
CA LEU A 154 -3.38 -0.33 5.74
C LEU A 154 -2.36 0.78 6.07
N GLY A 155 -2.04 1.64 5.11
CA GLY A 155 -0.99 2.64 5.23
C GLY A 155 0.40 2.08 5.50
N LEU A 156 0.65 0.79 5.31
CA LEU A 156 1.94 0.14 5.51
C LEU A 156 3.00 0.68 4.53
N SER A 157 4.22 0.80 4.99
CA SER A 157 5.34 1.34 4.22
C SER A 157 6.65 0.66 4.60
N LEU A 158 7.58 0.60 3.67
CA LEU A 158 8.97 0.20 3.94
C LEU A 158 9.81 1.34 4.58
N ASN A 159 9.19 2.48 4.91
CA ASN A 159 9.89 3.59 5.56
C ASN A 159 9.83 3.54 7.09
N ASP A 160 8.86 2.85 7.66
CA ASP A 160 8.63 2.77 9.10
C ASP A 160 7.60 1.69 9.46
N SER A 161 7.33 1.48 10.74
CA SER A 161 6.41 0.46 11.27
C SER A 161 5.05 1.01 11.71
N TYR A 162 4.68 2.20 11.22
CA TYR A 162 3.32 2.71 11.42
C TYR A 162 2.34 2.14 10.42
N TRP A 163 1.11 1.90 10.87
CA TRP A 163 0.00 1.47 10.01
C TRP A 163 -1.35 1.96 10.52
N VAL A 164 -2.38 1.81 9.69
CA VAL A 164 -3.74 2.28 9.96
C VAL A 164 -4.70 1.12 9.75
N THR A 165 -5.46 0.78 10.77
CA THR A 165 -6.41 -0.33 10.70
C THR A 165 -7.81 0.14 11.11
N PRO A 166 -8.89 -0.38 10.49
CA PRO A 166 -10.23 -0.26 11.05
C PRO A 166 -10.27 -0.79 12.49
N VAL A 167 -11.16 -0.25 13.33
CA VAL A 167 -11.27 -0.67 14.73
C VAL A 167 -11.59 -2.15 14.88
N GLU A 168 -12.39 -2.71 13.95
CA GLU A 168 -12.78 -4.12 13.95
C GLU A 168 -11.71 -5.07 13.39
N PHE A 169 -10.57 -4.52 12.93
CA PHE A 169 -9.48 -5.31 12.39
C PHE A 169 -8.68 -5.96 13.52
N ASP A 170 -8.65 -7.29 13.56
CA ASP A 170 -8.01 -8.10 14.61
C ASP A 170 -6.61 -8.63 14.23
N GLY A 171 -6.11 -8.28 13.02
CA GLY A 171 -4.79 -8.71 12.55
C GLY A 171 -3.64 -8.09 13.36
N LYS A 172 -2.53 -8.81 13.43
CA LYS A 172 -1.29 -8.39 14.09
C LYS A 172 -0.31 -7.78 13.11
N PHE A 173 0.49 -6.80 13.54
CA PHE A 173 1.51 -6.18 12.70
C PHE A 173 2.48 -7.20 12.08
N ALA A 174 2.85 -8.22 12.84
CA ALA A 174 3.73 -9.30 12.37
C ALA A 174 3.22 -10.01 11.12
N ASP A 175 1.89 -10.15 10.97
CA ASP A 175 1.26 -10.86 9.85
C ASP A 175 1.14 -10.01 8.57
N TYR A 176 1.33 -8.68 8.67
CA TYR A 176 1.05 -7.73 7.58
C TYR A 176 2.21 -6.84 7.20
N ASN A 177 3.22 -6.65 8.08
CA ASN A 177 4.34 -5.76 7.80
C ASN A 177 5.05 -6.12 6.50
N LEU A 178 5.57 -5.11 5.79
CA LEU A 178 6.21 -5.28 4.48
C LEU A 178 7.68 -5.71 4.57
N PHE A 179 8.26 -5.76 5.75
CA PHE A 179 9.67 -6.14 5.96
C PHE A 179 9.84 -7.67 5.98
N GLU A 180 8.87 -8.39 6.54
CA GLU A 180 8.94 -9.82 6.79
C GLU A 180 7.94 -10.62 5.96
N ASN A 181 6.91 -9.97 5.42
CA ASN A 181 5.88 -10.62 4.63
C ASN A 181 6.07 -10.38 3.14
N PRO A 182 5.76 -11.35 2.28
CA PRO A 182 5.83 -11.18 0.83
C PRO A 182 4.80 -10.18 0.35
N PHE A 183 5.14 -9.43 -0.68
CA PHE A 183 4.24 -8.52 -1.38
C PHE A 183 4.12 -8.86 -2.87
N SER A 184 3.11 -8.31 -3.54
CA SER A 184 2.71 -8.70 -4.88
C SER A 184 3.77 -8.41 -5.95
N GLU A 185 4.39 -9.45 -6.50
CA GLU A 185 5.29 -9.31 -7.67
C GLU A 185 4.55 -8.82 -8.91
N ALA A 186 3.28 -9.21 -9.08
CA ALA A 186 2.46 -8.74 -10.19
C ALA A 186 2.26 -7.23 -10.13
N LEU A 187 2.00 -6.68 -8.93
CA LEU A 187 1.86 -5.24 -8.74
C LEU A 187 3.19 -4.51 -8.93
N SER A 188 4.31 -5.09 -8.48
CA SER A 188 5.66 -4.58 -8.74
C SER A 188 5.95 -4.51 -10.24
N LEU A 189 5.53 -5.50 -11.00
CA LEU A 189 5.66 -5.50 -12.47
C LEU A 189 4.84 -4.37 -13.11
N VAL A 190 3.58 -4.19 -12.72
CA VAL A 190 2.75 -3.06 -13.19
C VAL A 190 3.39 -1.74 -12.84
N ALA A 191 3.86 -1.57 -11.62
CA ALA A 191 4.48 -0.34 -11.13
C ALA A 191 5.79 0.03 -11.86
N TYR A 192 6.47 -0.95 -12.44
CA TYR A 192 7.72 -0.75 -13.17
C TYR A 192 7.54 -0.61 -14.67
N THR A 193 6.65 -1.40 -15.26
CA THR A 193 6.49 -1.48 -16.73
C THR A 193 5.26 -0.77 -17.28
N GLY A 194 4.26 -0.50 -16.42
CA GLY A 194 2.93 -0.05 -16.83
C GLY A 194 2.08 -1.16 -17.46
N VAL A 195 2.61 -2.38 -17.58
CA VAL A 195 1.95 -3.51 -18.23
C VAL A 195 1.82 -4.66 -17.24
N GLY A 196 0.65 -5.23 -17.18
CA GLY A 196 0.38 -6.44 -16.39
C GLY A 196 -1.11 -6.64 -16.19
N SER A 197 -1.50 -7.89 -15.96
CA SER A 197 -2.78 -8.23 -15.38
C SER A 197 -2.52 -8.48 -13.90
N ALA A 198 -2.98 -7.60 -13.05
CA ALA A 198 -2.97 -7.94 -11.66
C ALA A 198 -4.04 -9.02 -11.45
N GLU A 199 -3.63 -10.23 -11.17
CA GLU A 199 -4.48 -11.16 -10.47
C GLU A 199 -4.86 -10.47 -9.16
N LYS A 200 -6.15 -10.55 -8.79
CA LYS A 200 -6.69 -9.98 -7.55
C LYS A 200 -6.04 -10.67 -6.35
N ALA A 201 -4.80 -10.40 -6.07
CA ALA A 201 -4.17 -10.76 -4.83
C ALA A 201 -4.43 -9.62 -3.85
N PHE A 202 -5.31 -9.83 -2.89
CA PHE A 202 -5.43 -9.00 -1.69
C PHE A 202 -4.14 -9.14 -0.89
N SER A 203 -3.14 -8.37 -1.24
CA SER A 203 -1.93 -8.30 -0.44
C SER A 203 -1.52 -6.84 -0.30
N THR A 204 -1.12 -6.50 0.89
CA THR A 204 -0.42 -5.24 1.13
C THR A 204 0.81 -5.18 0.22
N SER A 205 1.09 -4.01 -0.32
CA SER A 205 2.24 -3.82 -1.21
C SER A 205 2.85 -2.45 -0.97
N PRO A 206 4.19 -2.33 -0.97
CA PRO A 206 4.88 -1.06 -0.82
C PRO A 206 4.58 -0.10 -1.99
N GLU A 207 4.04 -0.59 -3.10
CA GLU A 207 3.73 0.22 -4.27
C GLU A 207 2.68 1.30 -4.00
N PHE A 208 1.78 1.07 -3.04
CA PHE A 208 0.76 2.05 -2.63
C PHE A 208 1.29 3.21 -1.82
N THR A 209 2.49 3.10 -1.24
CA THR A 209 3.06 4.09 -0.31
C THR A 209 4.42 4.62 -0.73
N THR A 210 4.94 4.16 -1.89
CA THR A 210 6.25 4.55 -2.39
C THR A 210 6.21 5.91 -3.06
N ASN A 211 7.00 6.84 -2.55
CA ASN A 211 7.10 8.21 -3.03
C ASN A 211 7.96 8.35 -4.30
N GLY A 212 7.79 9.49 -4.98
CA GLY A 212 8.56 9.91 -6.16
C GLY A 212 7.87 9.61 -7.49
N MET A 213 8.24 10.34 -8.53
CA MET A 213 7.53 10.40 -9.82
C MET A 213 7.94 9.30 -10.81
N LEU A 214 9.22 8.90 -10.79
CA LEU A 214 9.76 7.95 -11.76
C LEU A 214 9.17 6.55 -11.59
N ARG A 215 9.21 5.76 -12.66
CA ARG A 215 8.92 4.33 -12.59
C ARG A 215 9.82 3.66 -11.58
N LYS A 216 9.27 2.86 -10.73
CA LYS A 216 10.01 2.11 -9.71
C LYS A 216 9.18 0.95 -9.19
N ALA A 217 9.86 -0.06 -8.66
CA ALA A 217 9.21 -1.17 -8.01
C ALA A 217 10.08 -1.73 -6.91
N TRP A 218 9.46 -2.21 -5.86
CA TRP A 218 10.08 -3.02 -4.85
C TRP A 218 10.04 -4.49 -5.24
N ARG A 219 11.13 -5.18 -4.98
CA ARG A 219 11.24 -6.62 -5.22
C ARG A 219 11.78 -7.31 -3.98
N HIS A 220 11.11 -8.36 -3.57
CA HIS A 220 11.63 -9.27 -2.55
C HIS A 220 12.35 -10.40 -3.29
N ILE A 221 13.66 -10.43 -3.19
CA ILE A 221 14.50 -11.48 -3.80
C ILE A 221 14.74 -12.53 -2.74
N GLU A 222 14.31 -13.77 -3.02
CA GLU A 222 14.45 -14.90 -2.09
C GLU A 222 15.91 -15.06 -1.69
N ASP A 223 16.15 -15.27 -0.40
CA ASP A 223 17.49 -15.41 0.23
C ASP A 223 18.45 -14.21 0.09
N ASP A 224 18.02 -13.09 -0.52
CA ASP A 224 18.88 -11.92 -0.74
C ASP A 224 18.35 -10.65 -0.07
N GLY A 225 17.04 -10.42 -0.10
CA GLY A 225 16.40 -9.32 0.58
C GLY A 225 15.50 -8.45 -0.29
N ILE A 226 15.21 -7.25 0.20
CA ILE A 226 14.30 -6.30 -0.46
C ILE A 226 15.10 -5.24 -1.19
N TYR A 227 14.76 -5.01 -2.46
CA TYR A 227 15.43 -4.05 -3.34
C TYR A 227 14.46 -3.12 -4.02
N LEU A 228 14.84 -1.84 -4.14
CA LEU A 228 14.16 -0.86 -4.94
C LEU A 228 14.83 -0.76 -6.32
N TYR A 229 14.04 -0.99 -7.37
CA TYR A 229 14.42 -0.78 -8.76
C TYR A 229 13.83 0.54 -9.24
N LYS A 230 14.65 1.42 -9.77
CA LYS A 230 14.21 2.70 -10.35
C LYS A 230 14.66 2.78 -11.80
N GLY A 231 13.71 2.98 -12.69
CA GLY A 231 14.00 3.22 -14.11
C GLY A 231 14.09 4.71 -14.41
N GLY A 232 14.60 5.02 -15.59
CA GLY A 232 14.68 6.38 -16.09
C GLY A 232 13.36 6.89 -16.68
N THR A 233 13.33 8.20 -16.96
CA THR A 233 12.22 8.85 -17.67
C THR A 233 12.18 8.46 -19.15
N GLU A 234 10.99 8.54 -19.74
CA GLU A 234 10.78 8.46 -21.18
C GLU A 234 10.38 9.85 -21.70
N GLY A 235 10.95 10.28 -22.82
CA GLY A 235 10.65 11.59 -23.46
C GLY A 235 11.64 12.68 -23.04
N ALA A 236 11.40 13.89 -22.90
CA ALA A 236 12.18 15.12 -22.66
C ALA A 236 13.64 15.02 -22.12
N ALA A 237 14.30 16.10 -21.76
CA ALA A 237 15.69 16.14 -21.31
C ALA A 237 16.02 15.11 -20.20
N ASN A 238 17.20 14.48 -20.26
CA ASN A 238 17.73 13.39 -19.41
C ASN A 238 17.06 12.03 -19.58
N THR A 239 16.37 11.80 -20.66
CA THR A 239 15.64 10.57 -20.93
C THR A 239 16.47 9.32 -20.70
N GLY A 240 16.10 8.54 -19.68
CA GLY A 240 16.70 7.24 -19.37
C GLY A 240 18.04 7.28 -18.63
N ASN A 241 18.58 8.45 -18.30
CA ASN A 241 19.91 8.58 -17.67
C ASN A 241 19.89 8.61 -16.15
N GLU A 242 18.71 8.68 -15.52
CA GLU A 242 18.58 8.74 -14.07
C GLU A 242 19.23 7.55 -13.37
N PRO A 243 19.11 6.28 -13.83
CA PRO A 243 19.81 5.16 -13.23
C PRO A 243 21.33 5.33 -13.20
N TYR A 244 21.91 5.84 -14.29
CA TYR A 244 23.35 6.13 -14.33
C TYR A 244 23.73 7.25 -13.36
N SER A 245 22.91 8.29 -13.23
CA SER A 245 23.16 9.39 -12.31
C SER A 245 23.22 8.92 -10.85
N GLU A 246 22.27 8.06 -10.44
CA GLU A 246 22.27 7.48 -9.09
C GLU A 246 23.49 6.56 -8.87
N PHE A 247 23.81 5.73 -9.83
CA PHE A 247 24.99 4.84 -9.76
C PHE A 247 26.29 5.63 -9.63
N TYR A 248 26.55 6.59 -10.54
CA TYR A 248 27.78 7.36 -10.50
C TYR A 248 27.88 8.27 -9.27
N ALA A 249 26.77 8.84 -8.81
CA ALA A 249 26.75 9.63 -7.56
C ALA A 249 27.16 8.76 -6.36
N CYS A 250 26.67 7.51 -6.30
CA CYS A 250 27.09 6.54 -5.28
C CYS A 250 28.58 6.23 -5.39
N GLN A 251 29.12 5.93 -6.58
CA GLN A 251 30.57 5.67 -6.78
C GLN A 251 31.43 6.84 -6.33
N VAL A 252 31.03 8.07 -6.62
CA VAL A 252 31.73 9.29 -6.17
C VAL A 252 31.67 9.39 -4.65
N ALA A 253 30.50 9.21 -4.04
CA ALA A 253 30.33 9.25 -2.59
C ALA A 253 31.22 8.23 -1.87
N MET A 254 31.25 6.98 -2.37
CA MET A 254 32.13 5.92 -1.84
C MET A 254 33.62 6.29 -1.97
N ALA A 255 34.02 6.83 -3.13
CA ALA A 255 35.40 7.27 -3.35
C ALA A 255 35.81 8.44 -2.41
N MET A 256 34.85 9.24 -1.96
CA MET A 256 35.02 10.30 -0.97
C MET A 256 35.00 9.79 0.48
N GLY A 257 34.74 8.49 0.72
CA GLY A 257 34.59 7.91 2.05
C GLY A 257 33.30 8.31 2.76
N LEU A 258 32.27 8.74 2.01
CA LEU A 258 30.96 9.08 2.56
C LEU A 258 30.10 7.86 2.75
N ASN A 259 29.38 7.78 3.85
CA ASN A 259 28.34 6.78 4.06
C ASN A 259 27.16 7.09 3.13
N CYS A 260 26.83 6.18 2.23
CA CYS A 260 25.76 6.36 1.26
C CYS A 260 25.06 5.04 0.96
N VAL A 261 23.85 5.15 0.41
CA VAL A 261 23.14 3.98 -0.13
C VAL A 261 23.87 3.50 -1.37
N GLU A 262 24.23 2.21 -1.39
CA GLU A 262 24.89 1.59 -2.53
C GLU A 262 23.90 1.34 -3.66
N TYR A 263 24.30 1.72 -4.88
CA TYR A 263 23.52 1.52 -6.10
C TYR A 263 24.28 0.68 -7.10
N ASP A 264 23.58 -0.30 -7.66
CA ASP A 264 24.00 -1.08 -8.82
C ASP A 264 23.15 -0.73 -10.05
N LEU A 265 23.64 -1.12 -11.23
CA LEU A 265 22.89 -1.08 -12.48
C LEU A 265 22.43 -2.49 -12.85
N GLU A 266 21.13 -2.64 -13.10
CA GLU A 266 20.54 -3.91 -13.51
C GLU A 266 19.52 -3.69 -14.63
N ASN A 267 19.40 -4.65 -15.55
CA ASN A 267 18.32 -4.67 -16.54
C ASN A 267 17.19 -5.57 -16.02
N TRP A 268 16.04 -4.98 -15.74
CA TRP A 268 14.86 -5.73 -15.34
C TRP A 268 13.75 -5.55 -16.37
N LYS A 269 13.24 -6.65 -16.92
CA LYS A 269 12.22 -6.65 -17.99
C LYS A 269 12.58 -5.80 -19.21
N GLY A 270 13.86 -5.78 -19.58
CA GLY A 270 14.36 -5.00 -20.72
C GLY A 270 14.56 -3.50 -20.44
N ILE A 271 14.37 -3.05 -19.21
CA ILE A 271 14.48 -1.64 -18.79
C ILE A 271 15.66 -1.51 -17.84
N LEU A 272 16.58 -0.57 -18.13
CA LEU A 272 17.69 -0.24 -17.25
C LEU A 272 17.17 0.35 -15.93
N ALA A 273 17.66 -0.16 -14.82
CA ALA A 273 17.37 0.32 -13.48
C ALA A 273 18.64 0.66 -12.70
N SER A 274 18.58 1.66 -11.84
CA SER A 274 19.37 1.69 -10.62
C SER A 274 18.70 0.82 -9.58
N LYS A 275 19.49 -0.03 -8.92
CA LYS A 275 19.04 -0.97 -7.91
C LYS A 275 19.72 -0.65 -6.59
N CYS A 276 18.96 -0.50 -5.53
CA CYS A 276 19.51 -0.36 -4.19
C CYS A 276 18.81 -1.27 -3.19
N ARG A 277 19.56 -1.79 -2.22
CA ARG A 277 18.99 -2.58 -1.14
C ARG A 277 18.17 -1.68 -0.21
N LEU A 278 17.11 -2.23 0.38
CA LEU A 278 16.39 -1.59 1.46
C LEU A 278 17.34 -1.36 2.64
N PHE A 279 17.39 -0.11 3.11
CA PHE A 279 18.25 0.32 4.22
C PHE A 279 17.49 0.58 5.52
N THR A 280 16.19 0.31 5.52
CA THR A 280 15.31 0.30 6.70
C THR A 280 14.98 -1.12 7.10
N ASP A 281 14.52 -1.30 8.29
CA ASP A 281 14.00 -2.56 8.82
C ASP A 281 12.82 -2.30 9.77
N ILE A 282 12.33 -3.34 10.40
CA ILE A 282 11.18 -3.26 11.31
C ILE A 282 11.43 -2.29 12.49
N ASN A 283 12.67 -2.05 12.87
CA ASN A 283 13.09 -1.21 14.00
C ASN A 283 13.68 0.13 13.57
N THR A 284 14.00 0.29 12.29
CA THR A 284 14.70 1.46 11.74
C THR A 284 13.83 2.21 10.74
N ALA A 285 13.43 3.44 11.05
CA ALA A 285 12.61 4.27 10.19
C ALA A 285 13.45 5.24 9.34
N PHE A 286 13.01 5.49 8.11
CA PHE A 286 13.53 6.54 7.25
C PHE A 286 12.70 7.82 7.36
N VAL A 287 13.32 8.90 7.82
CA VAL A 287 12.70 10.21 7.88
C VAL A 287 13.46 11.18 6.98
N PRO A 288 12.87 11.66 5.88
CA PRO A 288 13.51 12.67 5.03
C PRO A 288 13.83 13.95 5.81
N ILE A 289 15.02 14.51 5.62
CA ILE A 289 15.44 15.78 6.24
C ILE A 289 14.42 16.90 6.04
N SER A 290 13.71 16.90 4.92
CA SER A 290 12.65 17.88 4.61
C SER A 290 11.44 17.82 5.56
N ARG A 291 11.33 16.78 6.39
CA ARG A 291 10.32 16.68 7.47
C ARG A 291 10.85 17.20 8.80
N LEU A 292 12.17 17.31 8.95
CA LEU A 292 12.83 17.72 10.18
C LEU A 292 13.08 19.23 10.20
N ILE A 293 13.27 19.84 9.03
CA ILE A 293 13.51 21.29 8.90
C ILE A 293 12.24 22.03 8.49
N LYS A 294 12.06 23.27 9.02
CA LYS A 294 11.02 24.17 8.54
C LYS A 294 11.37 24.62 7.12
N ASP A 295 11.18 25.50 6.51
CA ASP A 295 11.54 26.14 5.22
C ASP A 295 12.64 25.43 4.38
N ARG A 296 12.53 24.26 3.98
CA ARG A 296 13.33 23.41 3.07
C ARG A 296 14.51 24.10 2.35
N THR A 297 15.30 24.91 3.06
CA THR A 297 16.47 25.59 2.54
C THR A 297 17.75 24.84 2.92
N LEU A 298 18.80 24.95 2.09
CA LEU A 298 20.10 24.36 2.41
C LEU A 298 20.64 24.90 3.75
N LYS A 299 20.44 26.20 4.02
CA LYS A 299 20.85 26.79 5.29
C LYS A 299 20.19 26.09 6.48
N ASN A 300 18.87 25.92 6.46
CA ASN A 300 18.17 25.28 7.55
C ASN A 300 18.54 23.79 7.71
N ALA A 301 18.91 23.10 6.63
CA ALA A 301 19.44 21.75 6.69
C ALA A 301 20.82 21.74 7.38
N LEU A 302 21.72 22.65 7.00
CA LEU A 302 23.04 22.78 7.62
C LEU A 302 22.94 23.18 9.09
N ASP A 303 22.06 24.13 9.44
CA ASP A 303 21.82 24.55 10.82
C ASP A 303 21.26 23.40 11.67
N TYR A 304 20.38 22.54 11.09
CA TYR A 304 19.87 21.36 11.74
C TYR A 304 20.99 20.35 12.05
N TYR A 305 21.83 20.01 11.07
CA TYR A 305 22.95 19.09 11.28
C TYR A 305 23.98 19.66 12.26
N ALA A 306 24.29 20.95 12.17
CA ALA A 306 25.19 21.60 13.13
C ALA A 306 24.61 21.57 14.57
N GLY A 307 23.27 21.61 14.72
CA GLY A 307 22.59 21.53 15.99
C GLY A 307 22.58 20.13 16.63
N LEU A 308 22.81 19.06 15.85
CA LEU A 308 22.89 17.69 16.36
C LEU A 308 24.16 17.40 17.15
N GLY A 309 25.15 18.35 17.12
CA GLY A 309 26.37 18.26 17.87
C GLY A 309 27.44 17.35 17.27
N LYS A 310 28.64 17.36 17.87
CA LYS A 310 29.78 16.57 17.40
C LYS A 310 29.58 15.07 17.44
N GLU A 311 28.73 14.57 18.34
CA GLU A 311 28.47 13.13 18.52
C GLU A 311 27.90 12.45 17.26
N PHE A 312 27.32 13.25 16.35
CA PHE A 312 26.77 12.70 15.09
C PHE A 312 27.82 12.57 13.96
N TYR A 313 29.00 13.18 14.12
CA TYR A 313 30.07 13.18 13.11
C TYR A 313 31.26 12.31 13.48
N ASP A 314 31.30 11.81 14.70
CA ASP A 314 32.41 11.05 15.22
C ASP A 314 32.18 9.51 15.21
N ASP A 315 31.00 9.04 14.75
CA ASP A 315 30.65 7.66 14.45
C ASP A 315 30.59 7.44 12.92
#